data_a71989c08fa5bc93258549a25b5eff43
#
_entry.id   a71989c08fa5bc93258549a25b5eff43
#
_cell.length_a   1.000
_cell.length_b   1.000
_cell.length_c   1.000
_cell.angle_alpha   90.00
_cell.angle_beta   90.00
_cell.angle_gamma   90.00
#
_symmetry.space_group_name_H-M   'P 1'
#
loop_
_entity.id
_entity.type
_entity.pdbx_description
1 polymer ?
#
loop_
_entity_poly.entity_id
_entity_poly.type
_entity_poly.pdbx_seq_one_letter_code
_entity_poly.pdbx_strand_id
1 'polypeptide(L)'
;MTEIHPYSRHLNNSQALVTTREAKRAGFVEAVIEKSRLADRFVKDARTLKFRAEQASKPEDLLDIPDIQAGLLTAAGVSDKATAYFDAVDRQGILAEYIDNVLKPAGDKFVEELVYRFLLTRGDTLGGKIRNLVGVWAQRKFSSYIASNLGIAGRAFQWFDKGDERWKPSTSLEDFDRVRAFAWDAGYLPRVLAYNLFIPFIKTEEERLDDEEGGTSGKGGKNVDICLLHSTPEQYRSKTQRPKVVRDAELYVALGELKGGIDPAGADEHWKTANAHLGRIRRSFAALPSMPQLFFVGNAIEASMAGEIWNQLQTGELANAANLTDDRQVVSLASWLCSL
;
A
#
# COMPACT_ATOMS: atom_id res chain seq x y z
N MET A 1 -15.15 -34.48 -15.42
CA MET A 1 -15.59 -33.07 -15.39
C MET A 1 -14.34 -32.25 -15.38
N THR A 2 -14.08 -31.45 -16.41
CA THR A 2 -12.95 -30.53 -16.44
C THR A 2 -13.12 -29.53 -15.31
N GLU A 3 -12.17 -29.46 -14.42
CA GLU A 3 -12.17 -28.52 -13.30
C GLU A 3 -12.20 -27.08 -13.87
N ILE A 4 -13.28 -26.36 -13.61
CA ILE A 4 -13.43 -25.00 -14.11
C ILE A 4 -12.61 -24.08 -13.20
N HIS A 5 -11.44 -23.68 -13.67
CA HIS A 5 -10.60 -22.74 -12.93
C HIS A 5 -11.31 -21.40 -12.69
N PRO A 6 -11.21 -20.80 -11.50
CA PRO A 6 -11.90 -19.56 -11.15
C PRO A 6 -11.67 -18.42 -12.15
N TYR A 7 -10.45 -18.26 -12.63
CA TYR A 7 -10.07 -17.22 -13.59
C TYR A 7 -10.75 -17.36 -14.96
N SER A 8 -11.13 -18.57 -15.38
CA SER A 8 -11.73 -18.79 -16.69
C SER A 8 -13.10 -18.13 -16.88
N ARG A 9 -13.70 -17.61 -15.79
CA ARG A 9 -14.94 -16.84 -15.85
C ARG A 9 -14.76 -15.46 -16.47
N HIS A 10 -13.55 -14.92 -16.49
CA HIS A 10 -13.24 -13.56 -16.96
C HIS A 10 -11.94 -13.45 -17.76
N LEU A 11 -11.09 -14.46 -17.75
CA LEU A 11 -9.86 -14.51 -18.53
C LEU A 11 -9.88 -15.70 -19.49
N ASN A 12 -9.60 -15.44 -20.75
CA ASN A 12 -9.50 -16.45 -21.81
C ASN A 12 -8.09 -16.54 -22.41
N ASN A 13 -7.22 -15.56 -22.15
CA ASN A 13 -5.83 -15.52 -22.55
C ASN A 13 -5.09 -14.44 -21.75
N SER A 14 -3.76 -14.38 -21.90
CA SER A 14 -2.91 -13.39 -21.24
C SER A 14 -3.23 -11.95 -21.65
N GLN A 15 -3.63 -11.71 -22.90
CA GLN A 15 -3.93 -10.36 -23.40
C GLN A 15 -5.09 -9.69 -22.66
N ALA A 16 -6.04 -10.48 -22.14
CA ALA A 16 -7.15 -9.96 -21.34
C ALA A 16 -6.68 -9.29 -20.03
N LEU A 17 -5.51 -9.65 -19.52
CA LEU A 17 -4.90 -9.04 -18.33
C LEU A 17 -4.21 -7.69 -18.63
N VAL A 18 -3.84 -7.41 -19.88
CA VAL A 18 -3.04 -6.23 -20.22
C VAL A 18 -3.84 -4.94 -20.00
N THR A 19 -3.25 -4.00 -19.27
CA THR A 19 -3.87 -2.70 -19.03
C THR A 19 -3.88 -1.87 -20.32
N THR A 20 -5.06 -1.42 -20.74
CA THR A 20 -5.23 -0.65 -21.97
C THR A 20 -4.58 0.73 -21.87
N ARG A 21 -4.28 1.32 -23.01
CA ARG A 21 -3.72 2.69 -23.10
C ARG A 21 -4.67 3.72 -22.50
N GLU A 22 -5.96 3.55 -22.71
CA GLU A 22 -7.03 4.42 -22.20
C GLU A 22 -7.07 4.36 -20.67
N ALA A 23 -7.00 3.18 -20.08
CA ALA A 23 -6.97 2.98 -18.63
C ALA A 23 -5.70 3.60 -18.01
N LYS A 24 -4.53 3.40 -18.62
CA LYS A 24 -3.27 4.03 -18.19
C LYS A 24 -3.41 5.56 -18.20
N ARG A 25 -3.91 6.11 -19.31
CA ARG A 25 -4.14 7.57 -19.44
C ARG A 25 -5.08 8.10 -18.37
N ALA A 26 -6.20 7.40 -18.11
CA ALA A 26 -7.16 7.80 -17.09
C ALA A 26 -6.53 7.83 -15.69
N GLY A 27 -5.77 6.79 -15.33
CA GLY A 27 -5.08 6.72 -14.05
C GLY A 27 -4.00 7.80 -13.88
N PHE A 28 -3.24 8.12 -14.94
CA PHE A 28 -2.29 9.24 -14.89
C PHE A 28 -2.99 10.60 -14.71
N VAL A 29 -4.12 10.84 -15.40
CA VAL A 29 -4.88 12.08 -15.24
C VAL A 29 -5.37 12.22 -13.80
N GLU A 30 -5.93 11.17 -13.22
CA GLU A 30 -6.39 11.16 -11.82
C GLU A 30 -5.23 11.46 -10.85
N ALA A 31 -4.09 10.79 -11.03
CA ALA A 31 -2.90 11.00 -10.20
C ALA A 31 -2.37 12.44 -10.32
N VAL A 32 -2.36 13.04 -11.51
CA VAL A 32 -1.91 14.43 -11.73
C VAL A 32 -2.84 15.42 -11.06
N ILE A 33 -4.17 15.26 -11.20
CA ILE A 33 -5.16 16.13 -10.55
C ILE A 33 -4.97 16.08 -9.03
N GLU A 34 -4.85 14.91 -8.46
CA GLU A 34 -4.65 14.76 -7.01
C GLU A 34 -3.30 15.31 -6.54
N LYS A 35 -2.24 15.10 -7.32
CA LYS A 35 -0.92 15.69 -7.04
C LYS A 35 -1.01 17.22 -6.99
N SER A 36 -1.72 17.85 -7.93
CA SER A 36 -1.92 19.29 -7.95
C SER A 36 -2.67 19.76 -6.69
N ARG A 37 -3.77 19.08 -6.34
CA ARG A 37 -4.56 19.36 -5.13
C ARG A 37 -3.75 19.27 -3.84
N LEU A 38 -2.94 18.25 -3.71
CA LEU A 38 -2.07 18.05 -2.54
C LEU A 38 -0.91 19.04 -2.48
N ALA A 39 -0.43 19.51 -3.64
CA ALA A 39 0.64 20.50 -3.75
C ALA A 39 0.23 21.88 -3.22
N ASP A 40 -1.06 22.25 -3.31
CA ASP A 40 -1.58 23.56 -2.89
C ASP A 40 -1.22 23.89 -1.43
N ARG A 41 -1.22 22.89 -0.56
CA ARG A 41 -0.81 23.07 0.83
C ARG A 41 0.65 23.50 0.91
N PHE A 42 1.54 22.84 0.18
CA PHE A 42 2.97 23.14 0.22
C PHE A 42 3.30 24.51 -0.38
N VAL A 43 2.52 24.93 -1.40
CA VAL A 43 2.62 26.29 -1.95
C VAL A 43 2.18 27.34 -0.92
N LYS A 44 1.14 27.07 -0.14
CA LYS A 44 0.71 27.96 0.97
C LYS A 44 1.77 28.03 2.06
N ASP A 45 2.34 26.88 2.46
CA ASP A 45 3.40 26.81 3.45
C ASP A 45 4.64 27.60 2.96
N ALA A 46 5.01 27.46 1.69
CA ALA A 46 6.14 28.21 1.08
C ALA A 46 5.90 29.72 1.05
N ARG A 47 4.69 30.18 0.76
CA ARG A 47 4.32 31.60 0.83
C ARG A 47 4.43 32.14 2.25
N THR A 48 3.99 31.37 3.24
CA THR A 48 4.12 31.74 4.65
C THR A 48 5.59 31.82 5.08
N LEU A 49 6.39 30.83 4.67
CA LEU A 49 7.83 30.82 4.93
C LEU A 49 8.50 32.05 4.31
N LYS A 50 8.20 32.36 3.04
CA LYS A 50 8.69 33.55 2.35
C LYS A 50 8.39 34.83 3.12
N PHE A 51 7.12 35.06 3.46
CA PHE A 51 6.68 36.25 4.16
C PHE A 51 7.40 36.44 5.50
N ARG A 52 7.65 35.37 6.25
CA ARG A 52 8.42 35.44 7.50
C ARG A 52 9.91 35.65 7.28
N ALA A 53 10.49 34.98 6.27
CA ALA A 53 11.91 35.11 5.96
C ALA A 53 12.29 36.48 5.41
N GLU A 54 11.36 37.21 4.79
CA GLU A 54 11.57 38.61 4.32
C GLU A 54 11.79 39.61 5.47
N GLN A 55 11.61 39.19 6.73
CA GLN A 55 11.96 40.00 7.92
C GLN A 55 13.46 39.99 8.21
N ALA A 56 14.20 39.01 7.69
CA ALA A 56 15.63 38.92 7.84
C ALA A 56 16.34 39.85 6.86
N SER A 57 17.37 40.58 7.32
CA SER A 57 18.22 41.43 6.47
C SER A 57 19.37 40.63 5.83
N LYS A 58 19.77 39.53 6.45
CA LYS A 58 20.84 38.63 6.02
C LYS A 58 20.49 37.17 6.43
N PRO A 59 21.11 36.16 5.83
CA PRO A 59 20.79 34.75 6.08
C PRO A 59 20.88 34.34 7.55
N GLU A 60 21.80 34.86 8.33
CA GLU A 60 21.97 34.55 9.75
C GLU A 60 20.77 34.96 10.60
N ASP A 61 20.13 36.07 10.25
CA ASP A 61 18.98 36.61 10.99
C ASP A 61 17.79 35.65 10.97
N LEU A 62 17.75 34.67 10.02
CA LEU A 62 16.72 33.65 9.94
C LEU A 62 16.67 32.75 11.17
N LEU A 63 17.80 32.56 11.87
CA LEU A 63 17.86 31.73 13.07
C LEU A 63 17.12 32.39 14.25
N ASP A 64 17.02 33.71 14.25
CA ASP A 64 16.42 34.51 15.31
C ASP A 64 14.89 34.72 15.09
N ILE A 65 14.36 34.32 13.92
CA ILE A 65 12.94 34.44 13.63
C ILE A 65 12.19 33.31 14.30
N PRO A 66 11.25 33.56 15.20
CA PRO A 66 10.42 32.53 15.80
C PRO A 66 9.60 31.78 14.73
N ASP A 67 9.33 30.52 14.96
CA ASP A 67 8.40 29.70 14.16
C ASP A 67 8.76 29.44 12.70
N ILE A 68 10.00 29.71 12.24
CA ILE A 68 10.43 29.30 10.88
C ILE A 68 11.44 28.15 10.87
N GLN A 69 11.93 27.72 12.03
CA GLN A 69 12.98 26.68 12.10
C GLN A 69 12.60 25.39 11.42
N ALA A 70 11.34 24.94 11.54
CA ALA A 70 10.86 23.76 10.84
C ALA A 70 10.89 23.93 9.31
N GLY A 71 10.60 25.14 8.82
CA GLY A 71 10.70 25.49 7.40
C GLY A 71 12.15 25.52 6.92
N LEU A 72 13.06 26.08 7.73
CA LEU A 72 14.50 26.10 7.45
C LEU A 72 15.06 24.67 7.37
N LEU A 73 14.76 23.80 8.32
CA LEU A 73 15.18 22.39 8.31
C LEU A 73 14.64 21.67 7.05
N THR A 74 13.38 21.92 6.69
CA THR A 74 12.83 21.38 5.45
C THR A 74 13.59 21.88 4.23
N ALA A 75 13.92 23.17 4.16
CA ALA A 75 14.70 23.73 3.05
C ALA A 75 16.14 23.19 3.02
N ALA A 76 16.71 22.89 4.18
CA ALA A 76 18.00 22.20 4.30
C ALA A 76 17.95 20.71 3.88
N GLY A 77 16.81 20.19 3.43
CA GLY A 77 16.65 18.81 2.95
C GLY A 77 16.15 17.81 4.01
N VAL A 78 15.83 18.27 5.22
CA VAL A 78 15.38 17.39 6.30
C VAL A 78 13.91 16.97 6.08
N SER A 79 13.68 15.68 5.94
CA SER A 79 12.32 15.13 5.86
C SER A 79 11.62 15.10 7.23
N ASP A 80 10.27 15.10 7.22
CA ASP A 80 9.46 14.99 8.45
C ASP A 80 9.82 13.74 9.28
N LYS A 81 10.25 12.64 8.61
CA LYS A 81 10.70 11.42 9.29
C LYS A 81 12.08 11.58 9.95
N ALA A 82 13.01 12.23 9.26
CA ALA A 82 14.37 12.44 9.76
C ALA A 82 14.38 13.35 11.00
N THR A 83 13.48 14.35 11.04
CA THR A 83 13.35 15.28 12.17
C THR A 83 13.16 14.59 13.52
N ALA A 84 12.53 13.40 13.54
CA ALA A 84 12.30 12.64 14.76
C ALA A 84 13.57 12.01 15.36
N TYR A 85 14.65 11.90 14.58
CA TYR A 85 15.93 11.32 15.01
C TYR A 85 16.97 12.38 15.43
N PHE A 86 16.72 13.67 15.16
CA PHE A 86 17.68 14.75 15.42
C PHE A 86 17.40 15.42 16.77
N ASP A 87 18.47 15.59 17.55
CA ASP A 87 18.44 16.40 18.75
C ASP A 87 18.60 17.91 18.44
N ALA A 88 18.72 18.75 19.47
CA ALA A 88 18.88 20.20 19.31
C ALA A 88 20.24 20.58 18.69
N VAL A 89 21.28 19.81 19.00
CA VAL A 89 22.64 20.05 18.49
C VAL A 89 22.73 19.73 17.01
N ASP A 90 22.16 18.59 16.62
CA ASP A 90 22.05 18.18 15.21
C ASP A 90 21.35 19.24 14.37
N ARG A 91 20.18 19.72 14.86
CA ARG A 91 19.37 20.73 14.15
C ARG A 91 20.14 22.05 13.99
N GLN A 92 20.83 22.52 15.04
CA GLN A 92 21.65 23.72 14.96
C GLN A 92 22.81 23.56 13.98
N GLY A 93 23.51 22.43 14.01
CA GLY A 93 24.59 22.11 13.08
C GLY A 93 24.14 22.13 11.63
N ILE A 94 23.03 21.45 11.33
CA ILE A 94 22.43 21.41 9.98
C ILE A 94 22.05 22.82 9.51
N LEU A 95 21.42 23.61 10.37
CA LEU A 95 21.02 24.98 10.00
C LEU A 95 22.19 25.90 9.80
N ALA A 96 23.24 25.83 10.63
CA ALA A 96 24.46 26.61 10.46
C ALA A 96 25.13 26.27 9.13
N GLU A 97 25.32 24.98 8.83
CA GLU A 97 25.89 24.51 7.56
C GLU A 97 25.07 24.97 6.35
N TYR A 98 23.76 24.86 6.46
CA TYR A 98 22.81 25.26 5.40
C TYR A 98 22.90 26.78 5.11
N ILE A 99 22.96 27.61 6.18
CA ILE A 99 23.12 29.05 6.04
C ILE A 99 24.45 29.37 5.39
N ASP A 100 25.55 28.81 5.89
CA ASP A 100 26.92 29.14 5.43
C ASP A 100 27.16 28.68 3.99
N ASN A 101 26.75 27.44 3.65
CA ASN A 101 27.10 26.85 2.37
C ASN A 101 26.08 27.10 1.28
N VAL A 102 24.85 27.50 1.63
CA VAL A 102 23.74 27.63 0.67
C VAL A 102 23.15 29.03 0.62
N LEU A 103 22.71 29.57 1.76
CA LEU A 103 21.97 30.83 1.75
C LEU A 103 22.91 32.04 1.64
N LYS A 104 24.09 32.05 2.29
CA LYS A 104 25.07 33.13 2.14
C LYS A 104 25.57 33.30 0.71
N PRO A 105 25.92 32.22 -0.03
CA PRO A 105 26.29 32.33 -1.44
C PRO A 105 25.18 32.88 -2.35
N ALA A 106 23.90 32.74 -1.97
CA ALA A 106 22.78 33.31 -2.73
C ALA A 106 22.67 34.84 -2.60
N GLY A 107 23.42 35.48 -1.66
CA GLY A 107 23.42 36.92 -1.47
C GLY A 107 22.01 37.47 -1.21
N ASP A 108 21.65 38.56 -1.89
CA ASP A 108 20.35 39.22 -1.73
C ASP A 108 19.15 38.32 -2.10
N LYS A 109 19.38 37.16 -2.76
CA LYS A 109 18.34 36.20 -3.17
C LYS A 109 18.16 35.02 -2.18
N PHE A 110 18.73 35.13 -0.99
CA PHE A 110 18.69 34.02 -0.02
C PHE A 110 17.26 33.60 0.36
N VAL A 111 16.30 34.53 0.38
CA VAL A 111 14.89 34.21 0.64
C VAL A 111 14.29 33.40 -0.51
N GLU A 112 14.60 33.74 -1.76
CA GLU A 112 14.16 32.98 -2.93
C GLU A 112 14.75 31.56 -2.94
N GLU A 113 16.08 31.47 -2.67
CA GLU A 113 16.78 30.18 -2.56
C GLU A 113 16.19 29.30 -1.46
N LEU A 114 15.90 29.88 -0.30
CA LEU A 114 15.22 29.21 0.80
C LEU A 114 13.88 28.61 0.34
N VAL A 115 13.05 29.39 -0.33
CA VAL A 115 11.72 28.96 -0.81
C VAL A 115 11.82 27.88 -1.87
N TYR A 116 12.74 27.98 -2.82
CA TYR A 116 12.95 26.96 -3.84
C TYR A 116 13.37 25.63 -3.24
N ARG A 117 14.30 25.62 -2.32
CA ARG A 117 14.75 24.40 -1.63
C ARG A 117 13.67 23.79 -0.75
N PHE A 118 12.90 24.61 -0.06
CA PHE A 118 11.72 24.16 0.67
C PHE A 118 10.74 23.42 -0.27
N LEU A 119 10.43 24.00 -1.42
CA LEU A 119 9.52 23.38 -2.39
C LEU A 119 10.08 22.11 -3.02
N LEU A 120 11.41 22.03 -3.25
CA LEU A 120 12.06 20.81 -3.73
C LEU A 120 11.90 19.66 -2.74
N THR A 121 12.20 19.88 -1.46
CA THR A 121 12.05 18.86 -0.41
C THR A 121 10.58 18.45 -0.21
N ARG A 122 9.65 19.41 -0.28
CA ARG A 122 8.21 19.12 -0.23
C ARG A 122 7.72 18.39 -1.48
N GLY A 123 8.34 18.61 -2.64
CA GLY A 123 8.07 17.86 -3.87
C GLY A 123 8.39 16.37 -3.74
N ASP A 124 9.51 16.01 -3.12
CA ASP A 124 9.87 14.61 -2.82
C ASP A 124 8.86 13.97 -1.85
N THR A 125 8.49 14.70 -0.80
CA THR A 125 7.45 14.27 0.14
C THR A 125 6.12 14.02 -0.57
N LEU A 126 5.74 14.88 -1.52
CA LEU A 126 4.53 14.75 -2.32
C LEU A 126 4.56 13.50 -3.19
N GLY A 127 5.70 13.23 -3.84
CA GLY A 127 5.89 12.00 -4.63
C GLY A 127 5.66 10.73 -3.81
N GLY A 128 6.20 10.68 -2.58
CA GLY A 128 5.94 9.60 -1.64
C GLY A 128 4.47 9.45 -1.23
N LYS A 129 3.80 10.58 -0.97
CA LYS A 129 2.35 10.59 -0.64
C LYS A 129 1.49 10.07 -1.79
N ILE A 130 1.78 10.45 -3.02
CA ILE A 130 1.04 9.97 -4.20
C ILE A 130 1.20 8.46 -4.36
N ARG A 131 2.41 7.90 -4.22
CA ARG A 131 2.61 6.45 -4.28
C ARG A 131 1.76 5.71 -3.25
N ASN A 132 1.71 6.21 -2.01
CA ASN A 132 0.88 5.61 -0.97
C ASN A 132 -0.62 5.74 -1.28
N LEU A 133 -1.05 6.90 -1.81
CA LEU A 133 -2.44 7.18 -2.13
C LEU A 133 -2.97 6.27 -3.25
N VAL A 134 -2.16 5.99 -4.26
CA VAL A 134 -2.53 5.05 -5.35
C VAL A 134 -2.77 3.64 -4.81
N GLY A 135 -1.99 3.21 -3.81
CA GLY A 135 -2.25 1.96 -3.08
C GLY A 135 -3.59 1.98 -2.32
N VAL A 136 -3.90 3.11 -1.66
CA VAL A 136 -5.19 3.29 -0.97
C VAL A 136 -6.36 3.25 -1.96
N TRP A 137 -6.25 3.88 -3.12
CA TRP A 137 -7.29 3.84 -4.16
C TRP A 137 -7.53 2.43 -4.68
N ALA A 138 -6.46 1.67 -4.90
CA ALA A 138 -6.58 0.27 -5.31
C ALA A 138 -7.35 -0.56 -4.26
N GLN A 139 -6.99 -0.42 -2.99
CA GLN A 139 -7.69 -1.10 -1.91
C GLN A 139 -9.15 -0.63 -1.80
N ARG A 140 -9.42 0.69 -1.89
CA ARG A 140 -10.78 1.26 -1.91
C ARG A 140 -11.62 0.64 -3.01
N LYS A 141 -11.11 0.65 -4.24
CA LYS A 141 -11.81 0.08 -5.40
C LYS A 141 -12.09 -1.41 -5.17
N PHE A 142 -11.10 -2.19 -4.77
CA PHE A 142 -11.27 -3.61 -4.52
C PHE A 142 -12.27 -3.87 -3.39
N SER A 143 -12.19 -3.12 -2.28
CA SER A 143 -13.12 -3.21 -1.14
C SER A 143 -14.57 -2.91 -1.54
N SER A 144 -14.79 -1.94 -2.44
CA SER A 144 -16.14 -1.63 -2.92
C SER A 144 -16.77 -2.79 -3.68
N TYR A 145 -15.98 -3.53 -4.45
CA TYR A 145 -16.47 -4.73 -5.15
C TYR A 145 -16.70 -5.92 -4.21
N ILE A 146 -15.90 -6.09 -3.15
CA ILE A 146 -16.18 -7.09 -2.10
C ILE A 146 -17.54 -6.78 -1.44
N ALA A 147 -17.73 -5.54 -0.97
CA ALA A 147 -18.99 -5.13 -0.33
C ALA A 147 -20.20 -5.28 -1.28
N SER A 148 -20.04 -4.86 -2.55
CA SER A 148 -21.08 -5.00 -3.58
C SER A 148 -21.45 -6.46 -3.83
N ASN A 149 -20.47 -7.35 -3.97
CA ASN A 149 -20.74 -8.79 -4.16
C ASN A 149 -21.48 -9.40 -2.97
N LEU A 150 -21.07 -9.09 -1.74
CA LEU A 150 -21.75 -9.55 -0.53
C LEU A 150 -23.18 -9.03 -0.47
N GLY A 151 -23.39 -7.73 -0.76
CA GLY A 151 -24.71 -7.10 -0.76
C GLY A 151 -25.65 -7.68 -1.83
N ILE A 152 -25.20 -7.84 -3.08
CA ILE A 152 -25.96 -8.44 -4.18
C ILE A 152 -26.32 -9.90 -3.89
N ALA A 153 -25.41 -10.65 -3.24
CA ALA A 153 -25.67 -12.02 -2.82
C ALA A 153 -26.61 -12.12 -1.60
N GLY A 154 -27.08 -11.00 -1.05
CA GLY A 154 -27.92 -10.97 0.15
C GLY A 154 -27.22 -11.46 1.42
N ARG A 155 -25.87 -11.46 1.44
CA ARG A 155 -25.07 -11.89 2.58
C ARG A 155 -24.89 -10.75 3.57
N ALA A 156 -25.31 -10.95 4.81
CA ALA A 156 -25.01 -10.04 5.89
C ALA A 156 -23.50 -10.01 6.11
N PHE A 157 -22.92 -8.81 6.23
CA PHE A 157 -21.50 -8.65 6.52
C PHE A 157 -21.24 -7.48 7.48
N GLN A 158 -20.10 -7.54 8.12
CA GLN A 158 -19.54 -6.48 8.94
C GLN A 158 -18.23 -5.99 8.32
N TRP A 159 -17.85 -4.76 8.63
CA TRP A 159 -16.55 -4.21 8.27
C TRP A 159 -15.80 -3.70 9.50
N PHE A 160 -14.49 -3.89 9.54
CA PHE A 160 -13.63 -3.43 10.62
C PHE A 160 -13.08 -2.05 10.30
N ASP A 161 -13.46 -1.07 11.13
CA ASP A 161 -13.03 0.31 11.01
C ASP A 161 -11.63 0.47 11.62
N LYS A 162 -10.63 0.88 10.82
CA LYS A 162 -9.25 1.08 11.30
C LYS A 162 -9.10 2.27 12.25
N GLY A 163 -10.01 3.24 12.21
CA GLY A 163 -9.97 4.41 13.10
C GLY A 163 -10.50 4.10 14.50
N ASP A 164 -11.65 3.41 14.56
CA ASP A 164 -12.31 3.08 15.83
C ASP A 164 -11.89 1.71 16.37
N GLU A 165 -11.17 0.91 15.58
CA GLU A 165 -10.79 -0.48 15.88
C GLU A 165 -11.98 -1.36 16.29
N ARG A 166 -13.12 -1.21 15.59
CA ARG A 166 -14.37 -1.91 15.85
C ARG A 166 -15.00 -2.46 14.58
N TRP A 167 -15.71 -3.57 14.75
CA TRP A 167 -16.63 -4.08 13.74
C TRP A 167 -17.89 -3.22 13.69
N LYS A 168 -18.31 -2.89 12.47
CA LYS A 168 -19.51 -2.09 12.19
C LYS A 168 -20.39 -2.85 11.19
N PRO A 169 -21.72 -2.66 11.23
CA PRO A 169 -22.63 -3.28 10.26
C PRO A 169 -22.42 -2.70 8.85
N SER A 170 -22.74 -3.48 7.84
CA SER A 170 -22.64 -3.07 6.43
C SER A 170 -23.37 -1.76 6.11
N THR A 171 -24.50 -1.51 6.77
CA THR A 171 -25.33 -0.29 6.59
C THR A 171 -24.63 1.01 6.96
N SER A 172 -23.53 0.95 7.72
CA SER A 172 -22.73 2.12 8.12
C SER A 172 -21.47 2.32 7.26
N LEU A 173 -21.31 1.57 6.16
CA LEU A 173 -20.13 1.66 5.31
C LEU A 173 -20.29 2.79 4.29
N GLU A 174 -19.74 3.95 4.59
CA GLU A 174 -19.70 5.14 3.73
C GLU A 174 -18.30 5.41 3.17
N ASP A 175 -17.26 5.11 3.95
CA ASP A 175 -15.86 5.41 3.61
C ASP A 175 -15.00 4.13 3.54
N PHE A 176 -14.72 3.69 2.33
CA PHE A 176 -13.87 2.52 2.07
C PHE A 176 -12.40 2.73 2.46
N ASP A 177 -11.92 3.96 2.63
CA ASP A 177 -10.55 4.22 3.10
C ASP A 177 -10.35 3.80 4.55
N ARG A 178 -11.43 3.71 5.32
CA ARG A 178 -11.42 3.26 6.71
C ARG A 178 -11.47 1.75 6.88
N VAL A 179 -11.75 1.00 5.82
CA VAL A 179 -11.89 -0.45 5.88
C VAL A 179 -10.53 -1.11 6.08
N ARG A 180 -10.42 -1.92 7.15
CA ARG A 180 -9.28 -2.80 7.41
C ARG A 180 -9.59 -4.27 7.14
N ALA A 181 -10.84 -4.67 7.33
CA ALA A 181 -11.29 -6.04 7.08
C ALA A 181 -12.80 -6.08 6.83
N PHE A 182 -13.26 -7.15 6.19
CA PHE A 182 -14.65 -7.56 6.09
C PHE A 182 -14.86 -8.88 6.79
N ALA A 183 -16.05 -9.13 7.32
CA ALA A 183 -16.42 -10.43 7.87
C ALA A 183 -17.84 -10.81 7.44
N TRP A 184 -18.02 -12.08 7.04
CA TRP A 184 -19.30 -12.64 6.62
C TRP A 184 -19.31 -14.16 6.85
N ASP A 185 -20.47 -14.80 6.65
CA ASP A 185 -20.57 -16.24 6.63
C ASP A 185 -20.68 -16.75 5.18
N ALA A 186 -19.77 -17.62 4.77
CA ALA A 186 -19.83 -18.37 3.52
C ALA A 186 -20.51 -19.74 3.79
N GLY A 187 -21.84 -19.77 3.68
CA GLY A 187 -22.63 -20.89 4.17
C GLY A 187 -22.63 -20.91 5.71
N TYR A 188 -21.99 -21.90 6.31
CA TYR A 188 -21.84 -22.02 7.78
C TYR A 188 -20.41 -21.72 8.26
N LEU A 189 -19.53 -21.27 7.36
CA LEU A 189 -18.12 -21.05 7.65
C LEU A 189 -17.85 -19.56 7.77
N PRO A 190 -17.39 -19.07 8.96
CA PRO A 190 -17.06 -17.68 9.14
C PRO A 190 -15.82 -17.31 8.32
N ARG A 191 -15.85 -16.15 7.71
CA ARG A 191 -14.76 -15.57 6.91
C ARG A 191 -14.39 -14.18 7.39
N VAL A 192 -13.10 -13.92 7.43
CA VAL A 192 -12.54 -12.58 7.59
C VAL A 192 -11.60 -12.31 6.43
N LEU A 193 -11.89 -11.31 5.60
CA LEU A 193 -10.99 -10.78 4.60
C LEU A 193 -10.28 -9.56 5.19
N ALA A 194 -8.97 -9.64 5.41
CA ALA A 194 -8.18 -8.60 6.01
C ALA A 194 -7.15 -8.03 5.03
N TYR A 195 -6.88 -6.72 5.14
CA TYR A 195 -5.88 -6.02 4.35
C TYR A 195 -4.59 -5.81 5.15
N ASN A 196 -3.44 -5.89 4.48
CA ASN A 196 -2.11 -5.62 5.03
C ASN A 196 -1.85 -6.39 6.34
N LEU A 197 -2.11 -7.69 6.33
CA LEU A 197 -1.96 -8.54 7.51
C LEU A 197 -0.53 -9.05 7.62
N PHE A 198 0.11 -8.82 8.78
CA PHE A 198 1.42 -9.37 9.07
C PHE A 198 1.30 -10.87 9.40
N ILE A 199 1.98 -11.71 8.62
CA ILE A 199 2.02 -13.17 8.81
C ILE A 199 3.41 -13.57 9.29
N PRO A 200 3.56 -14.02 10.55
CA PRO A 200 4.86 -14.16 11.21
C PRO A 200 5.71 -15.33 10.71
N PHE A 201 5.11 -16.32 10.02
CA PHE A 201 5.83 -17.50 9.54
C PHE A 201 6.19 -17.43 8.03
N ILE A 202 5.85 -16.35 7.33
CA ILE A 202 6.33 -16.13 5.97
C ILE A 202 7.75 -15.57 6.04
N LYS A 203 8.75 -16.41 5.75
CA LYS A 203 10.17 -16.09 5.88
C LYS A 203 10.87 -16.00 4.53
N THR A 204 11.97 -15.25 4.47
CA THR A 204 12.93 -15.30 3.36
C THR A 204 13.74 -16.60 3.44
N GLU A 205 14.48 -16.92 2.37
CA GLU A 205 15.40 -18.07 2.35
C GLU A 205 16.47 -17.92 3.45
N GLU A 206 17.07 -16.75 3.56
CA GLU A 206 18.06 -16.42 4.61
C GLU A 206 17.49 -16.60 6.02
N GLU A 207 16.29 -16.06 6.28
CA GLU A 207 15.60 -16.20 7.56
C GLU A 207 15.25 -17.68 7.91
N ARG A 208 15.08 -18.54 6.89
CA ARG A 208 14.84 -19.98 7.06
C ARG A 208 16.12 -20.74 7.41
N LEU A 209 17.21 -20.43 6.70
CA LEU A 209 18.52 -21.04 6.94
C LEU A 209 19.05 -20.68 8.33
N ASP A 210 18.90 -19.41 8.77
CA ASP A 210 19.27 -18.97 10.10
C ASP A 210 18.51 -19.75 11.21
N ASP A 211 17.23 -20.08 10.98
CA ASP A 211 16.45 -20.89 11.94
C ASP A 211 16.95 -22.34 12.00
N GLU A 212 17.32 -22.94 10.85
CA GLU A 212 17.84 -24.32 10.77
C GLU A 212 19.22 -24.43 11.43
N GLU A 213 20.02 -23.38 11.41
CA GLU A 213 21.33 -23.29 12.08
C GLU A 213 21.22 -22.92 13.59
N GLY A 214 20.00 -22.79 14.14
CA GLY A 214 19.77 -22.48 15.55
C GLY A 214 19.92 -21.00 15.90
N GLY A 215 19.94 -20.12 14.90
CA GLY A 215 19.92 -18.68 15.07
C GLY A 215 18.60 -18.18 15.70
N THR A 216 18.67 -17.25 16.64
CA THR A 216 17.50 -16.63 17.28
C THR A 216 16.93 -15.47 16.46
N SER A 217 16.85 -15.58 15.15
CA SER A 217 16.24 -14.57 14.27
C SER A 217 14.71 -14.52 14.47
N GLY A 218 14.29 -14.06 15.63
CA GLY A 218 12.88 -14.03 16.07
C GLY A 218 11.99 -12.98 15.39
N LYS A 219 12.36 -12.41 14.23
CA LYS A 219 11.64 -11.33 13.58
C LYS A 219 11.26 -11.61 12.11
N GLY A 220 11.22 -12.87 11.71
CA GLY A 220 10.68 -13.25 10.40
C GLY A 220 9.18 -12.93 10.32
N GLY A 221 8.71 -12.62 9.12
CA GLY A 221 7.31 -12.36 8.83
C GLY A 221 7.15 -11.27 7.76
N LYS A 222 6.05 -11.35 7.03
CA LYS A 222 5.76 -10.38 5.95
C LYS A 222 4.29 -9.94 5.99
N ASN A 223 4.06 -8.70 5.59
CA ASN A 223 2.69 -8.24 5.33
C ASN A 223 2.22 -8.79 3.99
N VAL A 224 1.02 -9.34 3.97
CA VAL A 224 0.32 -9.74 2.75
C VAL A 224 -0.83 -8.78 2.50
N ASP A 225 -0.96 -8.30 1.26
CA ASP A 225 -1.88 -7.22 0.92
C ASP A 225 -3.35 -7.60 1.18
N ILE A 226 -3.75 -8.84 0.84
CA ILE A 226 -5.12 -9.35 1.04
C ILE A 226 -5.06 -10.78 1.61
N CYS A 227 -5.73 -11.01 2.73
CA CYS A 227 -5.80 -12.31 3.40
C CYS A 227 -7.25 -12.69 3.67
N LEU A 228 -7.71 -13.82 3.15
CA LEU A 228 -8.99 -14.44 3.50
C LEU A 228 -8.74 -15.55 4.52
N LEU A 229 -9.38 -15.45 5.67
CA LEU A 229 -9.21 -16.33 6.81
C LEU A 229 -10.51 -17.06 7.17
N HIS A 230 -10.40 -18.28 7.63
CA HIS A 230 -11.44 -18.96 8.39
C HIS A 230 -11.38 -18.49 9.84
N SER A 231 -12.10 -17.43 10.16
CA SER A 231 -12.09 -16.80 11.49
C SER A 231 -13.38 -16.04 11.72
N THR A 232 -13.76 -15.88 13.00
CA THR A 232 -14.88 -15.02 13.38
C THR A 232 -14.43 -13.57 13.58
N PRO A 233 -15.36 -12.59 13.51
CA PRO A 233 -15.08 -11.19 13.84
C PRO A 233 -14.46 -11.02 15.24
N GLU A 234 -14.94 -11.79 16.22
CA GLU A 234 -14.48 -11.72 17.61
C GLU A 234 -13.04 -12.20 17.75
N GLN A 235 -12.68 -13.32 17.11
CA GLN A 235 -11.33 -13.85 17.10
C GLN A 235 -10.34 -12.89 16.47
N TYR A 236 -10.71 -12.29 15.34
CA TYR A 236 -9.88 -11.31 14.64
C TYR A 236 -9.68 -10.03 15.45
N ARG A 237 -10.70 -9.54 16.17
CA ARG A 237 -10.64 -8.34 17.02
C ARG A 237 -9.84 -8.55 18.28
N SER A 238 -9.88 -9.73 18.87
CA SER A 238 -9.29 -10.03 20.18
C SER A 238 -7.77 -9.81 20.17
N LYS A 239 -7.26 -9.00 21.08
CA LYS A 239 -5.81 -8.79 21.27
C LYS A 239 -5.07 -10.06 21.67
N THR A 240 -5.74 -11.06 22.25
CA THR A 240 -5.16 -12.34 22.69
C THR A 240 -5.35 -13.45 21.67
N GLN A 241 -6.45 -13.47 20.91
CA GLN A 241 -6.75 -14.52 19.93
C GLN A 241 -6.20 -14.20 18.53
N ARG A 242 -6.22 -12.95 18.10
CA ARG A 242 -5.69 -12.55 16.80
C ARG A 242 -4.25 -12.99 16.55
N PRO A 243 -3.31 -12.89 17.52
CA PRO A 243 -1.97 -13.45 17.34
C PRO A 243 -1.95 -14.97 17.13
N LYS A 244 -2.92 -15.71 17.66
CA LYS A 244 -3.08 -17.16 17.42
C LYS A 244 -3.62 -17.41 16.01
N VAL A 245 -4.66 -16.68 15.61
CA VAL A 245 -5.25 -16.76 14.26
C VAL A 245 -4.20 -16.50 13.17
N VAL A 246 -3.38 -15.45 13.31
CA VAL A 246 -2.36 -15.13 12.28
C VAL A 246 -1.16 -16.10 12.27
N ARG A 247 -0.99 -16.91 13.29
CA ARG A 247 0.06 -17.96 13.36
C ARG A 247 -0.43 -19.32 12.92
N ASP A 248 -1.73 -19.52 12.87
CA ASP A 248 -2.33 -20.77 12.44
C ASP A 248 -2.47 -20.77 10.93
N ALA A 249 -1.59 -21.51 10.28
CA ALA A 249 -1.53 -21.56 8.84
C ALA A 249 -2.71 -22.30 8.20
N GLU A 250 -3.43 -23.17 8.94
CA GLU A 250 -4.60 -23.88 8.45
C GLU A 250 -5.84 -22.97 8.29
N LEU A 251 -5.82 -21.80 8.93
CA LEU A 251 -6.92 -20.84 8.83
C LEU A 251 -6.89 -19.99 7.55
N TYR A 252 -5.80 -20.04 6.77
CA TYR A 252 -5.68 -19.24 5.55
C TYR A 252 -6.39 -19.92 4.37
N VAL A 253 -7.43 -19.25 3.85
CA VAL A 253 -8.24 -19.73 2.73
C VAL A 253 -7.68 -19.21 1.40
N ALA A 254 -7.37 -17.91 1.34
CA ALA A 254 -6.75 -17.31 0.17
C ALA A 254 -5.82 -16.16 0.56
N LEU A 255 -4.74 -15.98 -0.21
CA LEU A 255 -3.75 -14.91 -0.02
C LEU A 255 -3.48 -14.23 -1.36
N GLY A 256 -3.42 -12.91 -1.37
CA GLY A 256 -3.22 -12.16 -2.61
C GLY A 256 -2.40 -10.91 -2.45
N GLU A 257 -1.78 -10.52 -3.59
CA GLU A 257 -1.06 -9.28 -3.76
C GLU A 257 -1.90 -8.29 -4.55
N LEU A 258 -1.91 -7.03 -4.09
CA LEU A 258 -2.63 -5.91 -4.71
C LEU A 258 -1.65 -4.79 -5.07
N LYS A 259 -1.45 -4.54 -6.35
CA LYS A 259 -0.54 -3.49 -6.85
C LYS A 259 -1.34 -2.37 -7.52
N GLY A 260 -1.42 -1.22 -6.84
CA GLY A 260 -2.23 -0.07 -7.27
C GLY A 260 -1.54 0.86 -8.26
N GLY A 261 -0.23 0.78 -8.46
CA GLY A 261 0.51 1.65 -9.37
C GLY A 261 -0.02 1.56 -10.80
N ILE A 262 -0.14 2.72 -11.48
CA ILE A 262 -0.58 2.79 -12.89
C ILE A 262 0.57 3.07 -13.84
N ASP A 263 1.75 3.42 -13.34
CA ASP A 263 2.92 3.74 -14.13
C ASP A 263 3.51 2.46 -14.77
N PRO A 264 3.52 2.33 -16.11
CA PRO A 264 4.12 1.20 -16.79
C PRO A 264 5.61 1.01 -16.50
N ALA A 265 6.35 2.11 -16.28
CA ALA A 265 7.79 2.04 -15.97
C ALA A 265 8.07 1.34 -14.63
N GLY A 266 7.14 1.42 -13.68
CA GLY A 266 7.23 0.72 -12.39
C GLY A 266 6.51 -0.64 -12.36
N ALA A 267 5.72 -0.97 -13.39
CA ALA A 267 4.86 -2.14 -13.39
C ALA A 267 5.65 -3.45 -13.29
N ASP A 268 6.72 -3.60 -14.06
CA ASP A 268 7.58 -4.78 -14.05
C ASP A 268 8.24 -5.01 -12.67
N GLU A 269 8.72 -3.95 -12.03
CA GLU A 269 9.29 -4.00 -10.68
C GLU A 269 8.22 -4.39 -9.63
N HIS A 270 7.02 -3.84 -9.77
CA HIS A 270 5.90 -4.21 -8.90
C HIS A 270 5.50 -5.67 -9.06
N TRP A 271 5.52 -6.19 -10.30
CA TRP A 271 5.26 -7.60 -10.53
C TRP A 271 6.36 -8.49 -9.98
N LYS A 272 7.63 -8.20 -10.24
CA LYS A 272 8.76 -8.97 -9.71
C LYS A 272 8.70 -9.07 -8.18
N THR A 273 8.40 -7.95 -7.52
CA THR A 273 8.23 -7.92 -6.06
C THR A 273 7.05 -8.76 -5.62
N ALA A 274 5.88 -8.64 -6.27
CA ALA A 274 4.69 -9.42 -5.96
C ALA A 274 4.93 -10.92 -6.21
N ASN A 275 5.52 -11.28 -7.34
CA ASN A 275 5.83 -12.65 -7.71
C ASN A 275 6.80 -13.31 -6.72
N ALA A 276 7.87 -12.59 -6.34
CA ALA A 276 8.79 -13.06 -5.31
C ALA A 276 8.08 -13.28 -3.97
N HIS A 277 7.15 -12.39 -3.62
CA HIS A 277 6.37 -12.52 -2.38
C HIS A 277 5.39 -13.70 -2.44
N LEU A 278 4.63 -13.86 -3.52
CA LEU A 278 3.77 -15.02 -3.76
C LEU A 278 4.56 -16.34 -3.73
N GLY A 279 5.77 -16.35 -4.29
CA GLY A 279 6.68 -17.48 -4.20
C GLY A 279 7.12 -17.81 -2.77
N ARG A 280 7.37 -16.80 -1.93
CA ARG A 280 7.66 -17.00 -0.49
C ARG A 280 6.45 -17.59 0.25
N ILE A 281 5.26 -17.03 0.00
CA ILE A 281 4.02 -17.56 0.58
C ILE A 281 3.89 -19.04 0.21
N ARG A 282 4.02 -19.40 -1.07
CA ARG A 282 3.92 -20.77 -1.57
C ARG A 282 4.87 -21.72 -0.84
N ARG A 283 6.15 -21.32 -0.70
CA ARG A 283 7.14 -22.13 0.03
C ARG A 283 6.82 -22.26 1.51
N SER A 284 6.32 -21.20 2.15
CA SER A 284 5.99 -21.23 3.58
C SER A 284 4.80 -22.13 3.91
N PHE A 285 3.90 -22.35 2.94
CA PHE A 285 2.75 -23.23 3.08
C PHE A 285 2.95 -24.64 2.49
N ALA A 286 4.06 -24.90 1.77
CA ALA A 286 4.27 -26.16 1.05
C ALA A 286 4.28 -27.42 1.95
N ALA A 287 4.62 -27.29 3.23
CA ALA A 287 4.64 -28.38 4.21
C ALA A 287 3.28 -28.63 4.88
N LEU A 288 2.25 -27.86 4.55
CA LEU A 288 0.95 -27.92 5.21
C LEU A 288 -0.03 -28.79 4.43
N PRO A 289 -1.02 -29.40 5.12
CA PRO A 289 -2.03 -30.26 4.48
C PRO A 289 -2.91 -29.53 3.45
N SER A 290 -3.12 -28.23 3.61
CA SER A 290 -3.87 -27.39 2.69
C SER A 290 -3.10 -26.12 2.38
N MET A 291 -3.00 -25.80 1.09
CA MET A 291 -2.39 -24.57 0.61
C MET A 291 -3.48 -23.53 0.34
N PRO A 292 -3.32 -22.28 0.81
CA PRO A 292 -4.27 -21.22 0.49
C PRO A 292 -4.29 -20.94 -1.01
N GLN A 293 -5.45 -20.53 -1.52
CA GLN A 293 -5.60 -20.11 -2.91
C GLN A 293 -4.84 -18.79 -3.12
N LEU A 294 -3.84 -18.78 -4.01
CA LEU A 294 -3.06 -17.58 -4.29
C LEU A 294 -3.66 -16.78 -5.44
N PHE A 295 -3.64 -15.45 -5.35
CA PHE A 295 -4.17 -14.60 -6.40
C PHE A 295 -3.41 -13.27 -6.52
N PHE A 296 -3.55 -12.62 -7.67
CA PHE A 296 -2.92 -11.35 -7.96
C PHE A 296 -3.92 -10.34 -8.53
N VAL A 297 -3.85 -9.08 -8.07
CA VAL A 297 -4.60 -7.95 -8.61
C VAL A 297 -3.65 -6.81 -8.92
N GLY A 298 -3.61 -6.38 -10.18
CA GLY A 298 -2.73 -5.31 -10.63
C GLY A 298 -3.45 -4.20 -11.37
N ASN A 299 -3.06 -2.95 -11.16
CA ASN A 299 -3.60 -1.79 -11.88
C ASN A 299 -2.86 -1.52 -13.21
N ALA A 300 -1.51 -1.67 -13.21
CA ALA A 300 -0.71 -1.65 -14.43
C ALA A 300 -0.16 -3.05 -14.68
N ILE A 301 -0.67 -3.71 -15.69
CA ILE A 301 -0.20 -5.03 -16.16
C ILE A 301 0.27 -4.88 -17.60
N GLU A 302 1.59 -5.03 -17.83
CA GLU A 302 2.19 -5.02 -19.15
C GLU A 302 2.17 -6.40 -19.79
N ALA A 303 2.38 -6.50 -21.10
CA ALA A 303 2.25 -7.75 -21.85
C ALA A 303 3.21 -8.85 -21.35
N SER A 304 4.44 -8.51 -20.95
CA SER A 304 5.41 -9.44 -20.37
C SER A 304 4.88 -10.03 -19.06
N MET A 305 4.42 -9.18 -18.17
CA MET A 305 3.80 -9.59 -16.89
C MET A 305 2.56 -10.47 -17.11
N ALA A 306 1.70 -10.08 -18.04
CA ALA A 306 0.47 -10.81 -18.36
C ALA A 306 0.78 -12.24 -18.82
N GLY A 307 1.85 -12.44 -19.60
CA GLY A 307 2.33 -13.77 -20.00
C GLY A 307 2.76 -14.63 -18.80
N GLU A 308 3.53 -14.07 -17.88
CA GLU A 308 3.98 -14.79 -16.67
C GLU A 308 2.80 -15.11 -15.74
N ILE A 309 1.89 -14.14 -15.48
CA ILE A 309 0.69 -14.35 -14.66
C ILE A 309 -0.18 -15.44 -15.28
N TRP A 310 -0.39 -15.39 -16.60
CA TRP A 310 -1.17 -16.38 -17.33
C TRP A 310 -0.57 -17.79 -17.21
N ASN A 311 0.75 -17.92 -17.34
CA ASN A 311 1.42 -19.20 -17.13
C ASN A 311 1.20 -19.75 -15.72
N GLN A 312 1.30 -18.88 -14.69
CA GLN A 312 1.05 -19.29 -13.30
C GLN A 312 -0.42 -19.70 -13.04
N LEU A 313 -1.37 -19.08 -13.74
CA LEU A 313 -2.78 -19.50 -13.70
C LEU A 313 -2.95 -20.90 -14.34
N GLN A 314 -2.29 -21.16 -15.47
CA GLN A 314 -2.36 -22.46 -16.16
C GLN A 314 -1.66 -23.58 -15.37
N THR A 315 -0.57 -23.27 -14.67
CA THR A 315 0.15 -24.26 -13.83
C THR A 315 -0.47 -24.45 -12.46
N GLY A 316 -1.49 -23.65 -12.09
CA GLY A 316 -2.13 -23.68 -10.76
C GLY A 316 -1.31 -23.01 -9.65
N GLU A 317 -0.24 -22.32 -9.99
CA GLU A 317 0.54 -21.52 -9.05
C GLU A 317 -0.25 -20.30 -8.54
N LEU A 318 -1.12 -19.75 -9.38
CA LEU A 318 -2.17 -18.81 -9.04
C LEU A 318 -3.53 -19.43 -9.31
N ALA A 319 -4.45 -19.29 -8.38
CA ALA A 319 -5.83 -19.69 -8.54
C ALA A 319 -6.64 -18.66 -9.34
N ASN A 320 -6.31 -17.39 -9.21
CA ASN A 320 -7.02 -16.30 -9.87
C ASN A 320 -6.13 -15.07 -10.06
N ALA A 321 -6.48 -14.21 -11.03
CA ALA A 321 -5.86 -12.91 -11.24
C ALA A 321 -6.85 -11.93 -11.86
N ALA A 322 -6.66 -10.62 -11.65
CA ALA A 322 -7.48 -9.60 -12.27
C ALA A 322 -6.67 -8.32 -12.55
N ASN A 323 -7.00 -7.67 -13.65
CA ASN A 323 -6.62 -6.30 -13.91
C ASN A 323 -7.59 -5.36 -13.17
N LEU A 324 -7.08 -4.53 -12.27
CA LEU A 324 -7.88 -3.62 -11.45
C LEU A 324 -8.61 -2.55 -12.29
N THR A 325 -8.13 -2.27 -13.51
CA THR A 325 -8.80 -1.31 -14.42
C THR A 325 -9.99 -1.93 -15.17
N ASP A 326 -10.13 -3.26 -15.17
CA ASP A 326 -11.26 -3.96 -15.77
C ASP A 326 -12.26 -4.39 -14.69
N ASP A 327 -13.37 -3.68 -14.62
CA ASP A 327 -14.40 -3.92 -13.59
C ASP A 327 -15.00 -5.34 -13.66
N ARG A 328 -15.08 -5.96 -14.83
CA ARG A 328 -15.59 -7.33 -14.98
C ARG A 328 -14.66 -8.34 -14.32
N GLN A 329 -13.35 -8.17 -14.49
CA GLN A 329 -12.36 -9.02 -13.86
C GLN A 329 -12.39 -8.86 -12.34
N VAL A 330 -12.47 -7.62 -11.85
CA VAL A 330 -12.53 -7.34 -10.40
C VAL A 330 -13.80 -7.90 -9.78
N VAL A 331 -14.97 -7.72 -10.42
CA VAL A 331 -16.25 -8.30 -9.95
C VAL A 331 -16.14 -9.81 -9.88
N SER A 332 -15.61 -10.47 -10.91
CA SER A 332 -15.50 -11.92 -10.97
C SER A 332 -14.55 -12.46 -9.89
N LEU A 333 -13.39 -11.84 -9.70
CA LEU A 333 -12.44 -12.22 -8.66
C LEU A 333 -13.02 -11.97 -7.26
N ALA A 334 -13.68 -10.83 -7.02
CA ALA A 334 -14.35 -10.55 -5.76
C ALA A 334 -15.47 -11.54 -5.45
N SER A 335 -16.28 -11.90 -6.47
CA SER A 335 -17.32 -12.92 -6.35
C SER A 335 -16.75 -14.30 -5.96
N TRP A 336 -15.61 -14.67 -6.58
CA TRP A 336 -14.91 -15.89 -6.24
C TRP A 336 -14.42 -15.87 -4.78
N LEU A 337 -13.74 -14.81 -4.33
CA LEU A 337 -13.29 -14.67 -2.93
C LEU A 337 -14.47 -14.73 -1.93
N CYS A 338 -15.58 -14.08 -2.27
CA CYS A 338 -16.78 -14.13 -1.42
C CYS A 338 -17.42 -15.52 -1.37
N SER A 339 -17.14 -16.40 -2.33
CA SER A 339 -17.70 -17.76 -2.39
C SER A 339 -16.86 -18.82 -1.67
N LEU A 340 -15.57 -18.53 -1.42
CA LEU A 340 -14.67 -19.40 -0.67
C LEU A 340 -15.07 -19.44 0.82
#